data_f23424f36b99770c38ae093eb6a3ecf8
#
_entry.id   f23424f36b99770c38ae093eb6a3ecf8
#
_cell.length_a   1.000
_cell.length_b   1.000
_cell.length_c   1.000
_cell.angle_alpha   90.00
_cell.angle_beta   90.00
_cell.angle_gamma   90.00
#
_symmetry.space_group_name_H-M   'P 1'
#
loop_
_entity.id
_entity.type
_entity.pdbx_description
1 polymer ?
#
loop_
_entity_poly.entity_id
_entity_poly.type
_entity_poly.pdbx_seq_one_letter_code
_entity_poly.pdbx_strand_id
1 'polypeptide(L)'
;MPSIKWNKKMWTFGYKKFLEDPNSYEFYGEKWGNPEKNKSLKIIRAKFLTPFINENHTALEIGPGGGRWTLYLLKFKRLYLLDLNNKFFPYLKKRFGDPQNISYHQTNGTDFPNIPKNSVDFLFSFGTFVHLDQEIILEYLDNMKNILKENSNVVLNYSDIPRPQKFNKGFAYNTRAIMRKMITDNGYEIVSEDYKIHVTNLIHFKPTN
;
A
#
# COMPACT_ATOMS: atom_id res chain seq x y z
N MET A 1 -13.53 14.48 4.82
CA MET A 1 -12.54 13.69 4.08
C MET A 1 -11.86 12.70 5.01
N PRO A 2 -11.35 11.57 4.54
CA PRO A 2 -10.80 10.54 5.43
C PRO A 2 -9.44 10.97 6.03
N SER A 3 -9.46 11.46 7.27
CA SER A 3 -8.23 11.79 8.00
C SER A 3 -7.50 10.53 8.49
N ILE A 4 -6.24 10.66 8.90
CA ILE A 4 -5.45 9.58 9.54
C ILE A 4 -6.23 8.98 10.72
N LYS A 5 -6.79 9.83 11.59
CA LYS A 5 -7.60 9.39 12.74
C LYS A 5 -8.84 8.59 12.31
N TRP A 6 -9.53 9.03 11.26
CA TRP A 6 -10.67 8.31 10.70
C TRP A 6 -10.26 6.96 10.14
N ASN A 7 -9.20 6.90 9.33
CA ASN A 7 -8.65 5.66 8.80
C ASN A 7 -8.30 4.67 9.92
N LYS A 8 -7.56 5.11 10.94
CA LYS A 8 -7.20 4.27 12.09
C LYS A 8 -8.44 3.67 12.77
N LYS A 9 -9.48 4.47 13.00
CA LYS A 9 -10.74 4.02 13.61
C LYS A 9 -11.47 3.01 12.73
N MET A 10 -11.63 3.30 11.45
CA MET A 10 -12.37 2.46 10.50
C MET A 10 -11.73 1.09 10.30
N TRP A 11 -10.42 1.05 10.11
CA TRP A 11 -9.71 -0.21 9.90
C TRP A 11 -9.59 -1.03 11.19
N THR A 12 -9.45 -0.40 12.36
CA THR A 12 -9.55 -1.09 13.66
C THR A 12 -10.91 -1.75 13.83
N PHE A 13 -12.00 -1.05 13.51
CA PHE A 13 -13.35 -1.59 13.62
C PHE A 13 -13.59 -2.74 12.64
N GLY A 14 -13.17 -2.60 11.39
CA GLY A 14 -13.27 -3.65 10.38
C GLY A 14 -12.51 -4.92 10.74
N TYR A 15 -11.32 -4.76 11.34
CA TYR A 15 -10.53 -5.89 11.82
C TYR A 15 -11.18 -6.58 13.03
N LYS A 16 -11.71 -5.81 13.98
CA LYS A 16 -12.46 -6.37 15.11
C LYS A 16 -13.63 -7.22 14.66
N LYS A 17 -14.43 -6.74 13.69
CA LYS A 17 -15.52 -7.52 13.10
C LYS A 17 -15.07 -8.82 12.43
N PHE A 18 -13.93 -8.80 11.76
CA PHE A 18 -13.35 -10.02 11.19
C PHE A 18 -12.98 -11.04 12.27
N LEU A 19 -12.45 -10.60 13.42
CA LEU A 19 -12.13 -11.50 14.53
C LEU A 19 -13.37 -12.10 15.20
N GLU A 20 -14.54 -11.44 15.12
CA GLU A 20 -15.82 -11.94 15.63
C GLU A 20 -16.39 -13.07 14.76
N ASP A 21 -16.05 -13.09 13.45
CA ASP A 21 -16.43 -14.14 12.51
C ASP A 21 -15.27 -14.51 11.57
N PRO A 22 -14.24 -15.18 12.09
CA PRO A 22 -13.02 -15.48 11.33
C PRO A 22 -13.23 -16.52 10.22
N ASN A 23 -14.35 -17.25 10.22
CA ASN A 23 -14.63 -18.30 9.23
C ASN A 23 -15.26 -17.76 7.94
N SER A 24 -15.73 -16.52 7.93
CA SER A 24 -16.33 -15.89 6.74
C SER A 24 -15.35 -15.68 5.60
N TYR A 25 -14.04 -15.62 5.89
CA TYR A 25 -12.98 -15.35 4.93
C TYR A 25 -11.69 -16.09 5.32
N GLU A 26 -10.93 -16.50 4.32
CA GLU A 26 -9.61 -17.14 4.50
C GLU A 26 -8.62 -16.23 5.25
N PHE A 27 -8.73 -14.90 5.01
CA PHE A 27 -7.91 -13.90 5.69
C PHE A 27 -8.59 -12.53 5.75
N TYR A 28 -8.17 -11.68 6.68
CA TYR A 28 -8.66 -10.31 6.75
C TYR A 28 -8.36 -9.55 5.45
N GLY A 29 -9.40 -9.00 4.85
CA GLY A 29 -9.28 -8.26 3.58
C GLY A 29 -9.64 -9.09 2.34
N GLU A 30 -9.88 -10.40 2.43
CA GLU A 30 -10.29 -11.23 1.29
C GLU A 30 -11.63 -10.76 0.68
N LYS A 31 -12.51 -10.19 1.45
CA LYS A 31 -13.78 -9.60 0.96
C LYS A 31 -13.60 -8.52 -0.11
N TRP A 32 -12.43 -7.91 -0.19
CA TRP A 32 -12.06 -6.95 -1.25
C TRP A 32 -11.33 -7.61 -2.42
N GLY A 33 -11.37 -8.93 -2.50
CA GLY A 33 -10.79 -9.76 -3.53
C GLY A 33 -9.53 -10.49 -3.09
N ASN A 34 -9.39 -11.70 -3.63
CA ASN A 34 -8.21 -12.54 -3.46
C ASN A 34 -7.41 -12.52 -4.77
N PRO A 35 -6.11 -12.14 -4.76
CA PRO A 35 -5.28 -12.11 -5.96
C PRO A 35 -5.08 -13.47 -6.65
N GLU A 36 -5.42 -14.58 -5.99
CA GLU A 36 -5.41 -15.92 -6.61
C GLU A 36 -6.75 -16.27 -7.29
N LYS A 37 -7.83 -15.60 -6.94
CA LYS A 37 -9.19 -15.91 -7.42
C LYS A 37 -9.73 -14.82 -8.36
N ASN A 38 -9.47 -13.55 -8.06
CA ASN A 38 -10.02 -12.40 -8.79
C ASN A 38 -9.19 -12.06 -10.03
N LYS A 39 -9.83 -12.00 -11.20
CA LYS A 39 -9.17 -11.75 -12.50
C LYS A 39 -8.38 -10.43 -12.53
N SER A 40 -8.98 -9.33 -12.08
CA SER A 40 -8.32 -8.02 -12.06
C SER A 40 -7.10 -8.01 -11.14
N LEU A 41 -7.21 -8.62 -9.96
CA LEU A 41 -6.10 -8.67 -9.01
C LEU A 41 -4.97 -9.60 -9.48
N LYS A 42 -5.27 -10.68 -10.22
CA LYS A 42 -4.27 -11.50 -10.91
C LYS A 42 -3.46 -10.67 -11.91
N ILE A 43 -4.14 -9.85 -12.72
CA ILE A 43 -3.48 -8.98 -13.70
C ILE A 43 -2.63 -7.92 -12.99
N ILE A 44 -3.13 -7.31 -11.92
CA ILE A 44 -2.37 -6.35 -11.12
C ILE A 44 -1.10 -6.99 -10.57
N ARG A 45 -1.22 -8.19 -9.97
CA ARG A 45 -0.07 -8.93 -9.49
C ARG A 45 0.97 -9.16 -10.59
N ALA A 46 0.51 -9.66 -11.75
CA ALA A 46 1.40 -9.98 -12.86
C ALA A 46 2.11 -8.76 -13.44
N LYS A 47 1.43 -7.60 -13.53
CA LYS A 47 1.98 -6.38 -14.14
C LYS A 47 2.74 -5.48 -13.15
N PHE A 48 2.24 -5.35 -11.93
CA PHE A 48 2.65 -4.29 -11.01
C PHE A 48 3.35 -4.80 -9.73
N LEU A 49 3.50 -6.12 -9.58
CA LEU A 49 4.21 -6.67 -8.43
C LEU A 49 5.25 -7.71 -8.86
N THR A 50 4.84 -8.74 -9.62
CA THR A 50 5.73 -9.84 -9.99
C THR A 50 7.03 -9.40 -10.69
N PRO A 51 7.05 -8.40 -11.59
CA PRO A 51 8.28 -7.98 -12.27
C PRO A 51 9.35 -7.39 -11.36
N PHE A 52 8.97 -6.95 -10.16
CA PHE A 52 9.86 -6.31 -9.19
C PHE A 52 10.37 -7.27 -8.11
N ILE A 53 9.83 -8.49 -8.05
CA ILE A 53 10.26 -9.48 -7.06
C ILE A 53 11.71 -9.88 -7.31
N ASN A 54 12.56 -9.64 -6.29
CA ASN A 54 13.96 -9.99 -6.33
C ASN A 54 14.44 -10.37 -4.93
N GLU A 55 15.01 -11.57 -4.79
CA GLU A 55 15.51 -12.12 -3.54
C GLU A 55 16.74 -11.39 -2.96
N ASN A 56 17.36 -10.49 -3.73
CA ASN A 56 18.45 -9.65 -3.28
C ASN A 56 18.01 -8.24 -2.87
N HIS A 57 16.76 -7.89 -3.12
CA HIS A 57 16.20 -6.56 -2.88
C HIS A 57 15.43 -6.46 -1.57
N THR A 58 15.27 -5.24 -1.11
CA THR A 58 14.43 -4.87 0.03
C THR A 58 13.11 -4.27 -0.46
N ALA A 59 12.00 -4.81 0.02
CA ALA A 59 10.67 -4.23 -0.24
C ALA A 59 10.08 -3.56 1.01
N LEU A 60 9.16 -2.63 0.77
CA LEU A 60 8.31 -2.04 1.78
C LEU A 60 6.86 -2.09 1.31
N GLU A 61 5.96 -2.60 2.17
CA GLU A 61 4.52 -2.55 1.95
C GLU A 61 3.88 -1.55 2.92
N ILE A 62 3.16 -0.56 2.37
CA ILE A 62 2.37 0.39 3.17
C ILE A 62 0.93 -0.13 3.25
N GLY A 63 0.44 -0.34 4.48
CA GLY A 63 -0.91 -0.82 4.75
C GLY A 63 -1.13 -2.29 4.40
N PRO A 64 -0.31 -3.22 4.91
CA PRO A 64 -0.46 -4.66 4.64
C PRO A 64 -1.81 -5.21 5.10
N GLY A 65 -2.44 -4.60 6.12
CA GLY A 65 -3.68 -5.07 6.71
C GLY A 65 -3.60 -6.54 7.11
N GLY A 66 -4.41 -7.40 6.48
CA GLY A 66 -4.37 -8.85 6.71
C GLY A 66 -3.38 -9.62 5.83
N GLY A 67 -2.48 -8.93 5.11
CA GLY A 67 -1.41 -9.56 4.34
C GLY A 67 -1.84 -10.11 2.98
N ARG A 68 -2.84 -9.49 2.35
CA ARG A 68 -3.32 -9.91 1.02
C ARG A 68 -2.23 -9.90 -0.04
N TRP A 69 -1.40 -8.87 -0.04
CA TRP A 69 -0.29 -8.70 -0.97
C TRP A 69 1.06 -9.10 -0.38
N THR A 70 1.19 -9.03 0.94
CA THR A 70 2.37 -9.46 1.70
C THR A 70 2.84 -10.86 1.30
N LEU A 71 1.90 -11.78 1.05
CA LEU A 71 2.19 -13.16 0.63
C LEU A 71 3.18 -13.23 -0.55
N TYR A 72 3.07 -12.31 -1.51
CA TYR A 72 3.94 -12.27 -2.69
C TYR A 72 5.26 -11.56 -2.42
N LEU A 73 5.26 -10.63 -1.46
CA LEU A 73 6.43 -9.86 -1.07
C LEU A 73 7.38 -10.63 -0.14
N LEU A 74 6.95 -11.78 0.39
CA LEU A 74 7.80 -12.66 1.21
C LEU A 74 9.07 -13.14 0.50
N LYS A 75 9.09 -13.08 -0.82
CA LYS A 75 10.24 -13.49 -1.67
C LYS A 75 11.38 -12.47 -1.70
N PHE A 76 11.19 -11.28 -1.16
CA PHE A 76 12.26 -10.30 -1.04
C PHE A 76 13.24 -10.67 0.07
N LYS A 77 14.52 -10.26 -0.09
CA LYS A 77 15.55 -10.44 0.94
C LYS A 77 15.14 -9.86 2.29
N ARG A 78 14.53 -8.69 2.25
CA ARG A 78 13.97 -7.98 3.42
C ARG A 78 12.63 -7.37 3.06
N LEU A 79 11.70 -7.45 3.98
CA LEU A 79 10.36 -6.87 3.83
C LEU A 79 10.03 -6.02 5.06
N TYR A 80 9.81 -4.74 4.83
CA TYR A 80 9.25 -3.82 5.82
C TYR A 80 7.74 -3.76 5.66
N LEU A 81 7.00 -4.03 6.73
CA LEU A 81 5.54 -3.88 6.78
C LEU A 81 5.20 -2.65 7.62
N LEU A 82 4.69 -1.62 6.96
CA LEU A 82 4.34 -0.34 7.58
C LEU A 82 2.83 -0.19 7.66
N ASP A 83 2.28 -0.07 8.87
CA ASP A 83 0.84 0.12 9.07
C ASP A 83 0.55 1.17 10.14
N LEU A 84 -0.53 1.90 9.97
CA LEU A 84 -1.08 2.84 10.96
C LEU A 84 -1.61 2.10 12.21
N ASN A 85 -2.03 0.85 12.04
CA ASN A 85 -2.64 0.02 13.06
C ASN A 85 -1.79 -1.21 13.40
N ASN A 86 -1.00 -1.13 14.45
CA ASN A 86 -0.15 -2.22 14.92
C ASN A 86 -0.91 -3.49 15.37
N LYS A 87 -2.24 -3.43 15.51
CA LYS A 87 -3.07 -4.61 15.84
C LYS A 87 -3.05 -5.68 14.75
N PHE A 88 -2.68 -5.32 13.52
CA PHE A 88 -2.48 -6.29 12.44
C PHE A 88 -1.20 -7.12 12.59
N PHE A 89 -0.18 -6.63 13.28
CA PHE A 89 1.14 -7.29 13.35
C PHE A 89 1.11 -8.69 13.99
N PRO A 90 0.43 -8.92 15.14
CA PRO A 90 0.29 -10.27 15.67
C PRO A 90 -0.44 -11.22 14.72
N TYR A 91 -1.45 -10.72 13.99
CA TYR A 91 -2.17 -11.50 13.00
C TYR A 91 -1.28 -11.88 11.81
N LEU A 92 -0.49 -10.93 11.29
CA LEU A 92 0.46 -11.19 10.20
C LEU A 92 1.54 -12.19 10.61
N LYS A 93 2.08 -12.04 11.83
CA LYS A 93 3.03 -13.01 12.42
C LYS A 93 2.45 -14.41 12.46
N LYS A 94 1.23 -14.56 12.97
CA LYS A 94 0.53 -15.85 12.99
C LYS A 94 0.32 -16.41 11.59
N ARG A 95 -0.07 -15.57 10.63
CA ARG A 95 -0.37 -15.98 9.27
C ARG A 95 0.86 -16.44 8.50
N PHE A 96 1.99 -15.77 8.65
CA PHE A 96 3.21 -16.03 7.87
C PHE A 96 4.33 -16.74 8.63
N GLY A 97 4.12 -17.08 9.93
CA GLY A 97 5.11 -17.79 10.73
C GLY A 97 6.25 -16.91 11.23
N ASP A 98 6.08 -15.57 11.24
CA ASP A 98 7.05 -14.56 11.70
C ASP A 98 8.48 -14.76 11.12
N PRO A 99 8.64 -14.83 9.79
CA PRO A 99 9.93 -15.09 9.19
C PRO A 99 10.90 -13.94 9.46
N GLN A 100 12.19 -14.25 9.64
CA GLN A 100 13.22 -13.28 10.07
C GLN A 100 13.51 -12.16 9.06
N ASN A 101 13.09 -12.31 7.80
CA ASN A 101 13.23 -11.28 6.79
C ASN A 101 12.15 -10.18 6.87
N ILE A 102 11.13 -10.34 7.72
CA ILE A 102 10.07 -9.33 7.91
C ILE A 102 10.37 -8.48 9.15
N SER A 103 10.13 -7.19 9.04
CA SER A 103 10.04 -6.28 10.18
C SER A 103 8.76 -5.43 10.11
N TYR A 104 8.20 -5.15 11.28
CA TYR A 104 6.89 -4.51 11.44
C TYR A 104 7.08 -3.12 12.03
N HIS A 105 6.55 -2.11 11.38
CA HIS A 105 6.73 -0.70 11.74
C HIS A 105 5.37 -0.01 11.83
N GLN A 106 5.09 0.58 12.99
CA GLN A 106 3.89 1.40 13.12
C GLN A 106 4.21 2.83 12.71
N THR A 107 3.50 3.33 11.69
CA THR A 107 3.56 4.74 11.27
C THR A 107 2.58 5.61 12.08
N ASN A 108 2.87 6.90 12.19
CA ASN A 108 1.93 7.91 12.64
C ASN A 108 0.94 8.35 11.55
N GLY A 109 1.21 7.95 10.30
CA GLY A 109 0.38 8.23 9.12
C GLY A 109 1.16 8.58 7.87
N THR A 110 2.38 9.11 7.97
CA THR A 110 3.21 9.52 6.83
C THR A 110 4.70 9.27 7.02
N ASP A 111 5.13 8.94 8.24
CA ASP A 111 6.53 8.65 8.55
C ASP A 111 6.94 7.20 8.28
N PHE A 112 8.25 6.97 8.26
CA PHE A 112 8.88 5.67 8.04
C PHE A 112 9.82 5.31 9.19
N PRO A 113 9.27 5.04 10.41
CA PRO A 113 10.08 4.87 11.61
C PRO A 113 10.98 3.63 11.50
N ASN A 114 12.27 3.81 11.85
CA ASN A 114 13.28 2.75 11.87
C ASN A 114 13.52 2.05 10.52
N ILE A 115 13.19 2.70 9.40
CA ILE A 115 13.54 2.26 8.06
C ILE A 115 14.80 3.02 7.65
N PRO A 116 15.91 2.33 7.32
CA PRO A 116 17.16 3.00 6.99
C PRO A 116 17.03 3.86 5.72
N LYS A 117 17.78 4.96 5.67
CA LYS A 117 17.88 5.79 4.47
C LYS A 117 18.43 4.98 3.30
N ASN A 118 17.95 5.27 2.08
CA ASN A 118 18.43 4.66 0.84
C ASN A 118 18.49 3.11 0.90
N SER A 119 17.47 2.48 1.49
CA SER A 119 17.46 1.04 1.72
C SER A 119 16.40 0.27 0.95
N VAL A 120 15.37 0.93 0.45
CA VAL A 120 14.21 0.31 -0.19
C VAL A 120 14.37 0.29 -1.71
N ASP A 121 14.31 -0.89 -2.30
CA ASP A 121 14.36 -1.12 -3.75
C ASP A 121 12.97 -1.12 -4.38
N PHE A 122 11.96 -1.57 -3.63
CA PHE A 122 10.58 -1.65 -4.10
C PHE A 122 9.58 -1.23 -3.01
N LEU A 123 8.76 -0.25 -3.29
CA LEU A 123 7.67 0.17 -2.41
C LEU A 123 6.32 -0.17 -3.07
N PHE A 124 5.48 -0.87 -2.32
CA PHE A 124 4.15 -1.29 -2.78
C PHE A 124 3.07 -0.87 -1.80
N SER A 125 1.94 -0.40 -2.32
CA SER A 125 0.75 -0.16 -1.50
C SER A 125 -0.52 -0.39 -2.32
N PHE A 126 -1.44 -1.18 -1.79
CA PHE A 126 -2.72 -1.43 -2.42
C PHE A 126 -3.87 -1.41 -1.40
N GLY A 127 -4.81 -0.50 -1.61
CA GLY A 127 -5.96 -0.33 -0.71
C GLY A 127 -5.75 0.71 0.38
N THR A 128 -4.62 1.41 0.41
CA THR A 128 -4.31 2.44 1.40
C THR A 128 -4.47 3.85 0.84
N PHE A 129 -3.77 4.18 -0.25
CA PHE A 129 -3.77 5.54 -0.83
C PHE A 129 -5.13 5.95 -1.41
N VAL A 130 -6.01 5.01 -1.68
CA VAL A 130 -7.41 5.29 -2.05
C VAL A 130 -8.21 5.98 -0.94
N HIS A 131 -7.72 5.92 0.30
CA HIS A 131 -8.35 6.48 1.49
C HIS A 131 -7.59 7.68 2.07
N LEU A 132 -6.55 8.17 1.39
CA LEU A 132 -5.73 9.28 1.85
C LEU A 132 -6.04 10.56 1.07
N ASP A 133 -6.20 11.66 1.78
CA ASP A 133 -6.34 12.98 1.19
C ASP A 133 -5.02 13.44 0.55
N GLN A 134 -5.10 14.38 -0.39
CA GLN A 134 -3.96 14.87 -1.18
C GLN A 134 -2.79 15.36 -0.32
N GLU A 135 -3.07 16.08 0.76
CA GLU A 135 -2.06 16.58 1.70
C GLU A 135 -1.26 15.43 2.33
N ILE A 136 -1.95 14.35 2.73
CA ILE A 136 -1.31 13.16 3.30
C ILE A 136 -0.48 12.43 2.23
N ILE A 137 -0.99 12.36 1.00
CA ILE A 137 -0.25 11.75 -0.12
C ILE A 137 1.03 12.53 -0.41
N LEU A 138 0.97 13.86 -0.45
CA LEU A 138 2.14 14.72 -0.65
C LEU A 138 3.20 14.52 0.43
N GLU A 139 2.78 14.43 1.69
CA GLU A 139 3.68 14.17 2.81
C GLU A 139 4.34 12.78 2.72
N TYR A 140 3.59 11.75 2.28
CA TYR A 140 4.17 10.44 1.97
C TYR A 140 5.19 10.52 0.82
N LEU A 141 4.86 11.21 -0.27
CA LEU A 141 5.75 11.36 -1.43
C LEU A 141 7.07 12.07 -1.04
N ASP A 142 7.02 13.04 -0.14
CA ASP A 142 8.22 13.71 0.34
C ASP A 142 9.03 12.81 1.28
N ASN A 143 8.39 12.20 2.27
CA ASN A 143 9.05 11.37 3.26
C ASN A 143 9.67 10.10 2.66
N MET A 144 9.06 9.49 1.64
CA MET A 144 9.60 8.27 1.04
C MET A 144 10.91 8.49 0.27
N LYS A 145 11.24 9.72 -0.14
CA LYS A 145 12.54 10.04 -0.75
C LYS A 145 13.72 9.62 0.12
N ASN A 146 13.56 9.76 1.44
CA ASN A 146 14.64 9.45 2.38
C ASN A 146 14.98 7.96 2.44
N ILE A 147 14.02 7.09 2.17
CA ILE A 147 14.19 5.64 2.32
C ILE A 147 14.39 4.91 0.99
N LEU A 148 13.94 5.51 -0.11
CA LEU A 148 14.06 4.94 -1.45
C LEU A 148 15.50 5.02 -1.95
N LYS A 149 15.95 3.96 -2.63
CA LYS A 149 17.18 3.99 -3.42
C LYS A 149 16.94 4.73 -4.75
N GLU A 150 18.00 5.21 -5.35
CA GLU A 150 17.99 5.94 -6.63
C GLU A 150 17.24 5.18 -7.76
N ASN A 151 17.46 3.87 -7.87
CA ASN A 151 16.82 3.01 -8.88
C ASN A 151 15.60 2.24 -8.36
N SER A 152 14.98 2.72 -7.28
CA SER A 152 13.83 2.06 -6.69
C SER A 152 12.58 2.22 -7.54
N ASN A 153 11.61 1.33 -7.33
CA ASN A 153 10.31 1.36 -7.97
C ASN A 153 9.21 1.50 -6.93
N VAL A 154 8.24 2.35 -7.19
CA VAL A 154 7.08 2.58 -6.33
C VAL A 154 5.81 2.26 -7.09
N VAL A 155 4.98 1.40 -6.52
CA VAL A 155 3.66 1.07 -7.08
C VAL A 155 2.58 1.35 -6.03
N LEU A 156 1.66 2.21 -6.39
CA LEU A 156 0.52 2.58 -5.55
C LEU A 156 -0.79 2.41 -6.30
N ASN A 157 -1.88 2.15 -5.58
CA ASN A 157 -3.20 2.39 -6.11
C ASN A 157 -3.87 3.58 -5.40
N TYR A 158 -4.65 4.36 -6.13
CA TYR A 158 -5.31 5.57 -5.63
C TYR A 158 -6.75 5.68 -6.17
N SER A 159 -7.57 6.47 -5.50
CA SER A 159 -8.94 6.77 -5.92
C SER A 159 -8.95 7.76 -7.09
N ASP A 160 -9.90 7.62 -8.00
CA ASP A 160 -10.19 8.59 -9.06
C ASP A 160 -11.63 9.10 -8.87
N ILE A 161 -11.79 10.00 -7.91
CA ILE A 161 -13.07 10.59 -7.54
C ILE A 161 -12.95 12.10 -7.70
N PRO A 162 -13.57 12.68 -8.76
CA PRO A 162 -13.36 14.08 -9.14
C PRO A 162 -14.05 15.10 -8.23
N ARG A 163 -14.93 14.65 -7.33
CA ARG A 163 -15.65 15.50 -6.38
C ARG A 163 -15.91 14.77 -5.07
N PRO A 164 -15.91 15.48 -3.93
CA PRO A 164 -16.36 14.91 -2.66
C PRO A 164 -17.79 14.39 -2.81
N GLN A 165 -17.98 13.09 -2.58
CA GLN A 165 -19.31 12.47 -2.63
C GLN A 165 -19.77 12.11 -1.23
N LYS A 166 -21.07 12.30 -0.94
CA LYS A 166 -21.67 12.00 0.36
C LYS A 166 -21.51 10.53 0.77
N PHE A 167 -21.36 9.62 -0.21
CA PHE A 167 -21.28 8.17 -0.03
C PHE A 167 -20.13 7.54 -0.84
N ASN A 168 -18.93 8.08 -0.73
CA ASN A 168 -17.75 7.57 -1.44
C ASN A 168 -17.12 6.31 -0.81
N LYS A 169 -17.79 5.65 0.13
CA LYS A 169 -17.29 4.44 0.85
C LYS A 169 -15.91 4.63 1.51
N GLY A 170 -15.60 5.86 1.93
CA GLY A 170 -14.32 6.22 2.51
C GLY A 170 -13.19 6.48 1.52
N PHE A 171 -13.46 6.48 0.22
CA PHE A 171 -12.46 6.88 -0.77
C PHE A 171 -12.23 8.38 -0.72
N ALA A 172 -10.96 8.77 -0.83
CA ALA A 172 -10.55 10.16 -0.82
C ALA A 172 -10.85 10.84 -2.16
N TYR A 173 -11.03 12.16 -2.11
CA TYR A 173 -11.08 12.97 -3.32
C TYR A 173 -9.70 13.05 -3.95
N ASN A 174 -9.60 12.55 -5.17
CA ASN A 174 -8.40 12.62 -6.00
C ASN A 174 -8.79 12.48 -7.46
N THR A 175 -7.89 12.84 -8.36
CA THR A 175 -8.04 12.58 -9.79
C THR A 175 -6.71 12.14 -10.35
N ARG A 176 -6.76 11.52 -11.52
CA ARG A 176 -5.57 11.15 -12.29
C ARG A 176 -4.65 12.35 -12.52
N ALA A 177 -5.21 13.50 -12.91
CA ALA A 177 -4.41 14.71 -13.17
C ALA A 177 -3.72 15.22 -11.89
N ILE A 178 -4.43 15.23 -10.76
CA ILE A 178 -3.89 15.64 -9.46
C ILE A 178 -2.78 14.67 -9.02
N MET A 179 -3.02 13.36 -9.09
CA MET A 179 -2.03 12.36 -8.66
C MET A 179 -0.75 12.44 -9.50
N ARG A 180 -0.87 12.57 -10.82
CA ARG A 180 0.27 12.75 -11.72
C ARG A 180 1.07 13.99 -11.34
N LYS A 181 0.38 15.13 -11.16
CA LYS A 181 1.04 16.39 -10.78
C LYS A 181 1.76 16.26 -9.43
N MET A 182 1.13 15.68 -8.41
CA MET A 182 1.77 15.46 -7.12
C MET A 182 3.07 14.63 -7.24
N ILE A 183 3.05 13.57 -8.03
CA ILE A 183 4.21 12.69 -8.25
C ILE A 183 5.33 13.46 -8.97
N THR A 184 5.03 14.11 -10.08
CA THR A 184 6.06 14.82 -10.88
C THR A 184 6.65 16.03 -10.16
N ASP A 185 5.82 16.81 -9.49
CA ASP A 185 6.28 17.98 -8.72
C ASP A 185 7.15 17.58 -7.51
N ASN A 186 7.00 16.35 -7.03
CA ASN A 186 7.84 15.82 -5.95
C ASN A 186 9.10 15.08 -6.42
N GLY A 187 9.51 15.23 -7.68
CA GLY A 187 10.76 14.65 -8.17
C GLY A 187 10.70 13.16 -8.44
N TYR A 188 9.56 12.71 -8.98
CA TYR A 188 9.40 11.34 -9.45
C TYR A 188 9.03 11.32 -10.94
N GLU A 189 9.48 10.30 -11.65
CA GLU A 189 9.12 9.99 -13.02
C GLU A 189 8.04 8.90 -13.04
N ILE A 190 6.93 9.15 -13.76
CA ILE A 190 5.88 8.15 -13.95
C ILE A 190 6.31 7.19 -15.06
N VAL A 191 6.42 5.91 -14.72
CA VAL A 191 6.81 4.84 -15.65
C VAL A 191 5.61 4.22 -16.34
N SER A 192 4.55 3.92 -15.60
CA SER A 192 3.32 3.35 -16.16
C SER A 192 2.11 3.58 -15.27
N GLU A 193 0.94 3.51 -15.87
CA GLU A 193 -0.36 3.66 -15.20
C GLU A 193 -1.36 2.64 -15.75
N ASP A 194 -2.33 2.28 -14.92
CA ASP A 194 -3.51 1.55 -15.39
C ASP A 194 -4.77 2.05 -14.64
N TYR A 195 -5.78 2.40 -15.41
CA TYR A 195 -7.08 2.92 -14.95
C TYR A 195 -8.26 2.12 -15.50
N LYS A 196 -8.01 0.90 -16.01
CA LYS A 196 -9.03 0.03 -16.62
C LYS A 196 -9.15 -1.33 -15.93
N ILE A 197 -8.07 -1.82 -15.32
CA ILE A 197 -8.02 -3.16 -14.70
C ILE A 197 -8.88 -3.21 -13.44
N HIS A 198 -8.92 -2.12 -12.68
CA HIS A 198 -9.59 -2.07 -11.37
C HIS A 198 -10.45 -0.81 -11.24
N VAL A 199 -11.34 -0.79 -10.23
CA VAL A 199 -12.17 0.40 -9.90
C VAL A 199 -11.36 1.57 -9.33
N THR A 200 -10.12 1.33 -8.97
CA THR A 200 -9.14 2.34 -8.54
C THR A 200 -7.95 2.31 -9.49
N ASN A 201 -7.31 3.45 -9.67
CA ASN A 201 -6.17 3.57 -10.58
C ASN A 201 -4.90 3.00 -9.96
N LEU A 202 -4.02 2.46 -10.80
CA LEU A 202 -2.66 2.07 -10.43
C LEU A 202 -1.66 3.02 -11.08
N ILE A 203 -0.59 3.30 -10.37
CA ILE A 203 0.51 4.10 -10.86
C ILE A 203 1.85 3.49 -10.40
N HIS A 204 2.76 3.39 -11.35
CA HIS A 204 4.14 3.00 -11.12
C HIS A 204 5.04 4.19 -11.46
N PHE A 205 5.92 4.55 -10.54
CA PHE A 205 6.86 5.65 -10.68
C PHE A 205 8.19 5.33 -9.97
N LYS A 206 9.20 6.11 -10.24
CA LYS A 206 10.54 5.99 -9.66
C LYS A 206 11.09 7.37 -9.33
N PRO A 207 12.07 7.51 -8.41
CA PRO A 207 12.80 8.75 -8.20
C PRO A 207 13.41 9.26 -9.52
N THR A 208 13.40 10.58 -9.73
CA THR A 208 14.23 11.20 -10.76
C THR A 208 15.63 11.42 -10.17
N ASN A 209 16.66 11.15 -10.96
CA ASN A 209 18.05 11.45 -10.62
C ASN A 209 18.28 12.96 -10.57
#